data_bd9faed8a5a03d57989f61275adc583f
#
_entry.id   bd9faed8a5a03d57989f61275adc583f
#
_cell.length_a   1.000
_cell.length_b   1.000
_cell.length_c   1.000
_cell.angle_alpha   90.00
_cell.angle_beta   90.00
_cell.angle_gamma   90.00
#
_symmetry.space_group_name_H-M   'P 1'
#
loop_
_entity.id
_entity.type
_entity.pdbx_description
1 polymer ?
#
loop_
_entity_poly.entity_id
_entity_poly.type
_entity_poly.pdbx_seq_one_letter_code
_entity_poly.pdbx_strand_id
1 'polypeptide(L)'
;DVAEITGDKKYLELARRFSHKVILDPLIKNEDRLNGMHANTQIPKVIGYKRVAEVSKNDKDWNHAAEWDHAARFFWNTVVNHRSVCIGGNSVREHFHPSDNFTSMLNDVQGPETCNTYNMLRLTKMLYQNSGDVDNSNKPDPRYVDYYERALYNHILSSQEPDKGGFVYFTPMRPGHYRVYSQPETSMWCCVGSGLENHTKYGEFIYAHQQDTLYVNLFIPSQLNWKEQGVTLTQETLFPDDEKVTLRIDKAAKKNLTLMIRIPEWAGNSKGYEITING
;
A
#
# COMPACT_ATOMS: atom_id res chain seq x y z
N ASP A 1 -1.81 18.94 -1.06
CA ASP A 1 -3.11 19.02 -1.75
C ASP A 1 -3.60 20.46 -1.87
N VAL A 2 -3.78 21.25 -0.77
CA VAL A 2 -4.29 22.63 -0.86
C VAL A 2 -3.41 23.50 -1.75
N ALA A 3 -2.08 23.41 -1.64
CA ALA A 3 -1.13 24.14 -2.48
C ALA A 3 -1.32 23.83 -3.99
N GLU A 4 -1.61 22.56 -4.33
CA GLU A 4 -1.83 22.16 -5.74
C GLU A 4 -3.17 22.67 -6.28
N ILE A 5 -4.22 22.60 -5.46
CA ILE A 5 -5.56 23.06 -5.87
C ILE A 5 -5.59 24.58 -6.05
N THR A 6 -4.92 25.32 -5.17
CA THR A 6 -4.96 26.79 -5.15
C THR A 6 -3.84 27.45 -5.95
N GLY A 7 -2.74 26.73 -6.20
CA GLY A 7 -1.50 27.29 -6.75
C GLY A 7 -0.72 28.19 -5.76
N ASP A 8 -1.18 28.35 -4.52
CA ASP A 8 -0.59 29.23 -3.54
C ASP A 8 0.52 28.51 -2.73
N LYS A 9 1.77 28.93 -2.97
CA LYS A 9 2.98 28.35 -2.34
C LYS A 9 2.98 28.43 -0.81
N LYS A 10 2.25 29.37 -0.21
CA LYS A 10 2.22 29.51 1.26
C LYS A 10 1.75 28.22 1.97
N TYR A 11 0.83 27.47 1.36
CA TYR A 11 0.36 26.21 1.91
C TYR A 11 1.41 25.10 1.85
N LEU A 12 2.28 25.12 0.83
CA LEU A 12 3.40 24.19 0.73
C LEU A 12 4.48 24.52 1.77
N GLU A 13 4.80 25.80 1.93
CA GLU A 13 5.74 26.26 2.98
C GLU A 13 5.23 25.91 4.37
N LEU A 14 3.93 26.08 4.62
CA LEU A 14 3.30 25.69 5.87
C LEU A 14 3.45 24.18 6.10
N ALA A 15 3.18 23.33 5.10
CA ALA A 15 3.34 21.89 5.18
C ALA A 15 4.79 21.49 5.52
N ARG A 16 5.79 22.13 4.89
CA ARG A 16 7.22 21.91 5.17
C ARG A 16 7.56 22.28 6.63
N ARG A 17 7.03 23.37 7.15
CA ARG A 17 7.25 23.82 8.55
C ARG A 17 6.60 22.89 9.57
N PHE A 18 5.44 22.31 9.28
CA PHE A 18 4.73 21.38 10.16
C PHE A 18 5.25 19.95 10.09
N SER A 19 6.30 19.68 9.33
CA SER A 19 6.90 18.34 9.27
C SER A 19 7.59 17.99 10.59
N HIS A 20 7.25 16.82 11.12
CA HIS A 20 7.72 16.35 12.42
C HIS A 20 9.16 15.83 12.33
N LYS A 21 10.13 16.68 12.57
CA LYS A 21 11.57 16.41 12.38
C LYS A 21 12.11 15.28 13.24
N VAL A 22 11.55 15.03 14.43
CA VAL A 22 11.91 13.87 15.27
C VAL A 22 11.75 12.53 14.54
N ILE A 23 10.84 12.47 13.56
CA ILE A 23 10.66 11.31 12.70
C ILE A 23 11.43 11.47 11.39
N LEU A 24 11.32 12.63 10.75
CA LEU A 24 11.89 12.89 9.43
C LEU A 24 13.42 12.81 9.42
N ASP A 25 14.08 13.49 10.36
CA ASP A 25 15.54 13.62 10.35
C ASP A 25 16.27 12.27 10.54
N PRO A 26 15.84 11.35 11.45
CA PRO A 26 16.39 10.00 11.50
C PRO A 26 16.14 9.20 10.21
N LEU A 27 14.95 9.29 9.62
CA LEU A 27 14.64 8.56 8.38
C LEU A 27 15.50 9.00 7.19
N ILE A 28 15.79 10.29 7.07
CA ILE A 28 16.74 10.82 6.06
C ILE A 28 18.13 10.19 6.22
N LYS A 29 18.52 9.90 7.48
CA LYS A 29 19.84 9.31 7.82
C LYS A 29 19.86 7.79 7.82
N ASN A 30 18.78 7.12 7.39
CA ASN A 30 18.59 5.68 7.48
C ASN A 30 18.66 5.13 8.91
N GLU A 31 18.17 5.89 9.88
CA GLU A 31 18.11 5.48 11.28
C GLU A 31 16.67 5.05 11.63
N ASP A 32 16.51 3.77 12.00
CA ASP A 32 15.26 3.26 12.53
C ASP A 32 15.12 3.60 14.03
N ARG A 33 14.35 4.63 14.34
CA ARG A 33 14.04 5.05 15.71
C ARG A 33 12.57 4.86 16.07
N LEU A 34 11.90 3.87 15.47
CA LEU A 34 10.46 3.68 15.61
C LEU A 34 10.03 2.94 16.87
N ASN A 35 10.93 2.25 17.59
CA ASN A 35 10.60 1.48 18.78
C ASN A 35 9.78 2.28 19.78
N GLY A 36 8.63 1.73 20.22
CA GLY A 36 7.74 2.32 21.20
C GLY A 36 6.92 3.52 20.69
N MET A 37 7.09 3.93 19.44
CA MET A 37 6.26 4.97 18.86
C MET A 37 4.91 4.42 18.43
N HIS A 38 3.84 5.19 18.64
CA HIS A 38 2.51 4.85 18.16
C HIS A 38 2.49 4.79 16.63
N ALA A 39 2.29 3.60 16.06
CA ALA A 39 2.53 3.33 14.64
C ALA A 39 1.60 4.13 13.72
N ASN A 40 0.29 4.10 14.00
CA ASN A 40 -0.69 4.82 13.17
C ASN A 40 -0.53 6.34 13.19
N THR A 41 0.14 6.88 14.19
CA THR A 41 0.51 8.31 14.23
C THR A 41 1.66 8.64 13.30
N GLN A 42 2.61 7.72 13.10
CA GLN A 42 3.80 7.98 12.27
C GLN A 42 3.53 7.75 10.78
N ILE A 43 2.79 6.71 10.41
CA ILE A 43 2.56 6.36 9.01
C ILE A 43 1.93 7.53 8.20
N PRO A 44 0.88 8.22 8.68
CA PRO A 44 0.32 9.38 7.98
C PRO A 44 1.29 10.55 7.83
N LYS A 45 2.22 10.75 8.79
CA LYS A 45 3.27 11.77 8.65
C LYS A 45 4.19 11.46 7.48
N VAL A 46 4.56 10.18 7.32
CA VAL A 46 5.40 9.73 6.21
C VAL A 46 4.68 9.87 4.87
N ILE A 47 3.39 9.59 4.81
CA ILE A 47 2.55 9.91 3.65
C ILE A 47 2.63 11.41 3.33
N GLY A 48 2.59 12.24 4.36
CA GLY A 48 2.76 13.70 4.23
C GLY A 48 4.15 14.08 3.68
N TYR A 49 5.23 13.47 4.16
CA TYR A 49 6.59 13.72 3.65
C TYR A 49 6.69 13.35 2.17
N LYS A 50 6.20 12.17 1.80
CA LYS A 50 6.14 11.72 0.40
C LYS A 50 5.37 12.71 -0.46
N ARG A 51 4.20 13.18 0.02
CA ARG A 51 3.38 14.14 -0.74
C ARG A 51 4.06 15.50 -0.91
N VAL A 52 4.72 16.01 0.13
CA VAL A 52 5.52 17.25 0.04
C VAL A 52 6.67 17.08 -0.96
N ALA A 53 7.36 15.94 -0.94
CA ALA A 53 8.42 15.63 -1.89
C ALA A 53 7.92 15.68 -3.35
N GLU A 54 6.77 15.05 -3.65
CA GLU A 54 6.16 15.04 -4.98
C GLU A 54 5.83 16.43 -5.48
N VAL A 55 5.12 17.22 -4.67
CA VAL A 55 4.71 18.58 -5.04
C VAL A 55 5.90 19.52 -5.18
N SER A 56 6.99 19.24 -4.46
CA SER A 56 8.21 20.05 -4.46
C SER A 56 9.27 19.60 -5.47
N LYS A 57 9.05 18.55 -6.23
CA LYS A 57 10.05 17.95 -7.14
C LYS A 57 10.69 18.96 -8.10
N ASN A 58 9.93 19.96 -8.55
CA ASN A 58 10.37 20.99 -9.48
C ASN A 58 10.59 22.38 -8.83
N ASP A 59 10.55 22.44 -7.51
CA ASP A 59 10.78 23.70 -6.78
C ASP A 59 12.28 23.95 -6.64
N LYS A 60 12.81 24.87 -7.45
CA LYS A 60 14.25 25.21 -7.49
C LYS A 60 14.75 25.87 -6.22
N ASP A 61 13.85 26.50 -5.45
CA ASP A 61 14.18 27.19 -4.21
C ASP A 61 14.21 26.23 -3.00
N TRP A 62 13.81 24.96 -3.21
CA TRP A 62 13.75 23.94 -2.17
C TRP A 62 14.27 22.58 -2.68
N ASN A 63 15.51 22.26 -2.37
CA ASN A 63 16.24 21.12 -2.89
C ASN A 63 16.13 19.82 -2.04
N HIS A 64 15.19 19.76 -1.07
CA HIS A 64 15.04 18.63 -0.14
C HIS A 64 14.06 17.54 -0.60
N ALA A 65 13.49 17.67 -1.80
CA ALA A 65 12.47 16.73 -2.28
C ALA A 65 12.98 15.27 -2.34
N ALA A 66 14.21 15.07 -2.80
CA ALA A 66 14.82 13.75 -2.88
C ALA A 66 15.07 13.12 -1.50
N GLU A 67 15.51 13.92 -0.51
CA GLU A 67 15.73 13.45 0.86
C GLU A 67 14.43 13.01 1.54
N TRP A 68 13.34 13.73 1.30
CA TRP A 68 12.05 13.40 1.88
C TRP A 68 11.39 12.19 1.18
N ASP A 69 11.57 12.03 -0.13
CA ASP A 69 11.18 10.82 -0.85
C ASP A 69 11.97 9.60 -0.34
N HIS A 70 13.29 9.78 -0.15
CA HIS A 70 14.15 8.76 0.44
C HIS A 70 13.68 8.35 1.85
N ALA A 71 13.37 9.31 2.71
CA ALA A 71 12.87 9.06 4.05
C ALA A 71 11.58 8.21 4.04
N ALA A 72 10.66 8.50 3.11
CA ALA A 72 9.43 7.73 2.96
C ALA A 72 9.69 6.28 2.48
N ARG A 73 10.64 6.09 1.56
CA ARG A 73 11.06 4.76 1.08
C ARG A 73 11.79 3.97 2.16
N PHE A 74 12.69 4.60 2.89
CA PHE A 74 13.37 3.97 4.01
C PHE A 74 12.39 3.53 5.10
N PHE A 75 11.44 4.39 5.48
CA PHE A 75 10.38 4.04 6.41
C PHE A 75 9.57 2.82 5.94
N TRP A 76 9.11 2.84 4.69
CA TRP A 76 8.35 1.74 4.12
C TRP A 76 9.14 0.43 4.17
N ASN A 77 10.39 0.45 3.70
CA ASN A 77 11.28 -0.71 3.70
C ASN A 77 11.51 -1.26 5.12
N THR A 78 11.74 -0.37 6.08
CA THR A 78 11.91 -0.71 7.50
C THR A 78 10.66 -1.39 8.07
N VAL A 79 9.48 -0.82 7.83
CA VAL A 79 8.23 -1.37 8.36
C VAL A 79 7.88 -2.69 7.70
N VAL A 80 7.98 -2.79 6.37
CA VAL A 80 7.59 -3.98 5.62
C VAL A 80 8.52 -5.16 5.90
N ASN A 81 9.83 -4.93 5.91
CA ASN A 81 10.81 -6.02 5.99
C ASN A 81 11.28 -6.35 7.41
N HIS A 82 11.13 -5.42 8.36
CA HIS A 82 11.68 -5.61 9.71
C HIS A 82 10.66 -5.48 10.84
N ARG A 83 9.43 -5.02 10.57
CA ARG A 83 8.44 -4.76 11.61
C ARG A 83 7.05 -5.32 11.31
N SER A 84 6.86 -5.95 10.14
CA SER A 84 5.60 -6.58 9.75
C SER A 84 5.63 -8.08 9.95
N VAL A 85 4.48 -8.65 10.32
CA VAL A 85 4.25 -10.09 10.38
C VAL A 85 3.76 -10.64 9.04
N CYS A 86 3.62 -11.96 8.93
CA CYS A 86 3.29 -12.66 7.67
C CYS A 86 2.02 -12.14 6.97
N ILE A 87 1.02 -11.65 7.71
CA ILE A 87 -0.20 -11.06 7.13
C ILE A 87 0.00 -9.64 6.58
N GLY A 88 1.21 -9.06 6.65
CA GLY A 88 1.50 -7.69 6.21
C GLY A 88 1.17 -6.61 7.23
N GLY A 89 0.62 -6.95 8.39
CA GLY A 89 0.32 -6.02 9.47
C GLY A 89 1.52 -5.77 10.39
N ASN A 90 1.49 -4.68 11.15
CA ASN A 90 2.54 -4.26 12.06
C ASN A 90 1.95 -3.73 13.38
N SER A 91 2.79 -3.50 14.38
CA SER A 91 2.49 -2.99 15.72
C SER A 91 1.92 -3.99 16.71
N VAL A 92 2.12 -3.69 17.97
CA VAL A 92 1.49 -4.35 19.14
C VAL A 92 0.95 -3.25 20.05
N ARG A 93 -0.31 -3.35 20.47
CA ARG A 93 -0.96 -2.29 21.26
C ARG A 93 -0.74 -0.91 20.63
N GLU A 94 -0.97 -0.80 19.31
CA GLU A 94 -0.80 0.43 18.51
C GLU A 94 0.65 0.91 18.33
N HIS A 95 1.65 0.30 18.98
CA HIS A 95 3.03 0.79 18.98
C HIS A 95 3.97 -0.15 18.24
N PHE A 96 4.99 0.42 17.59
CA PHE A 96 6.06 -0.37 16.99
C PHE A 96 6.85 -1.12 18.06
N HIS A 97 6.95 -2.46 17.93
CA HIS A 97 7.84 -3.29 18.72
C HIS A 97 9.29 -3.20 18.20
N PRO A 98 10.30 -3.67 18.96
CA PRO A 98 11.67 -3.80 18.46
C PRO A 98 11.72 -4.62 17.16
N SER A 99 12.52 -4.18 16.18
CA SER A 99 12.60 -4.83 14.86
C SER A 99 13.21 -6.23 14.89
N ASP A 100 13.92 -6.57 15.94
CA ASP A 100 14.60 -7.85 16.19
C ASP A 100 13.85 -8.77 17.17
N ASN A 101 12.70 -8.33 17.71
CA ASN A 101 11.96 -9.08 18.72
C ASN A 101 10.44 -9.06 18.50
N PHE A 102 9.91 -10.16 18.04
CA PHE A 102 8.47 -10.37 17.79
C PHE A 102 7.72 -11.07 18.93
N THR A 103 8.36 -11.30 20.08
CA THR A 103 7.77 -12.01 21.22
C THR A 103 6.48 -11.36 21.71
N SER A 104 6.44 -10.03 21.76
CA SER A 104 5.21 -9.29 22.15
C SER A 104 4.06 -9.54 21.18
N MET A 105 4.34 -9.68 19.89
CA MET A 105 3.33 -9.96 18.86
C MET A 105 2.63 -11.31 19.08
N LEU A 106 3.36 -12.32 19.56
CA LEU A 106 2.84 -13.66 19.82
C LEU A 106 2.14 -13.76 21.18
N ASN A 107 2.56 -12.95 22.16
CA ASN A 107 2.06 -13.03 23.53
C ASN A 107 0.87 -12.11 23.80
N ASP A 108 0.73 -11.03 23.04
CA ASP A 108 -0.33 -10.06 23.21
C ASP A 108 -1.58 -10.40 22.40
N VAL A 109 -2.73 -9.95 22.89
CA VAL A 109 -4.02 -10.08 22.19
C VAL A 109 -4.29 -8.89 21.26
N GLN A 110 -3.57 -7.78 21.45
CA GLN A 110 -3.64 -6.58 20.62
C GLN A 110 -2.49 -6.58 19.60
N GLY A 111 -2.61 -7.45 18.60
CA GLY A 111 -1.66 -7.56 17.50
C GLY A 111 -1.76 -6.41 16.48
N PRO A 112 -1.45 -6.67 15.20
CA PRO A 112 -1.51 -5.66 14.15
C PRO A 112 -2.83 -4.90 14.10
N GLU A 113 -2.73 -3.57 14.04
CA GLU A 113 -3.87 -2.65 13.91
C GLU A 113 -4.29 -2.51 12.45
N THR A 114 -5.59 -2.61 12.17
CA THR A 114 -6.11 -2.49 10.79
C THR A 114 -5.85 -1.10 10.18
N CYS A 115 -5.92 -0.02 10.98
CA CYS A 115 -5.60 1.33 10.50
C CYS A 115 -4.15 1.48 10.04
N ASN A 116 -3.20 0.82 10.70
CA ASN A 116 -1.80 0.84 10.29
C ASN A 116 -1.64 0.27 8.88
N THR A 117 -2.24 -0.89 8.64
CA THR A 117 -2.19 -1.54 7.32
C THR A 117 -2.90 -0.69 6.27
N TYR A 118 -4.04 -0.11 6.56
CA TYR A 118 -4.71 0.85 5.67
C TYR A 118 -3.77 1.99 5.23
N ASN A 119 -3.10 2.65 6.18
CA ASN A 119 -2.17 3.73 5.87
C ASN A 119 -0.89 3.24 5.16
N MET A 120 -0.39 2.04 5.50
CA MET A 120 0.73 1.43 4.78
C MET A 120 0.37 1.12 3.32
N LEU A 121 -0.85 0.66 3.02
CA LEU A 121 -1.30 0.44 1.65
C LEU A 121 -1.38 1.76 0.87
N ARG A 122 -1.84 2.85 1.50
CA ARG A 122 -1.83 4.19 0.89
C ARG A 122 -0.40 4.65 0.54
N LEU A 123 0.54 4.52 1.50
CA LEU A 123 1.94 4.85 1.27
C LEU A 123 2.54 3.99 0.15
N THR A 124 2.26 2.68 0.18
CA THR A 124 2.73 1.72 -0.82
C THR A 124 2.33 2.12 -2.24
N LYS A 125 1.04 2.48 -2.44
CA LYS A 125 0.57 2.95 -3.75
C LYS A 125 1.26 4.23 -4.22
N MET A 126 1.47 5.19 -3.33
CA MET A 126 2.20 6.42 -3.65
C MET A 126 3.66 6.14 -4.05
N LEU A 127 4.33 5.23 -3.33
CA LEU A 127 5.72 4.85 -3.63
C LEU A 127 5.82 4.09 -4.96
N TYR A 128 4.85 3.22 -5.27
CA TYR A 128 4.76 2.51 -6.53
C TYR A 128 4.68 3.47 -7.73
N GLN A 129 3.80 4.46 -7.65
CA GLN A 129 3.55 5.42 -8.74
C GLN A 129 4.81 6.18 -9.20
N ASN A 130 5.79 6.35 -8.32
CA ASN A 130 7.03 7.08 -8.60
C ASN A 130 8.29 6.19 -8.43
N SER A 131 8.15 4.87 -8.44
CA SER A 131 9.29 3.99 -8.17
C SER A 131 10.29 3.94 -9.34
N GLY A 132 9.83 3.97 -10.57
CA GLY A 132 10.68 3.98 -11.75
C GLY A 132 11.57 5.22 -11.92
N ASP A 133 11.23 6.32 -11.23
CA ASP A 133 12.07 7.53 -11.22
C ASP A 133 13.36 7.35 -10.39
N VAL A 134 13.37 6.40 -9.46
CA VAL A 134 14.47 6.24 -8.48
C VAL A 134 15.66 5.49 -9.08
N ASP A 135 15.38 4.47 -9.86
CA ASP A 135 16.41 3.61 -10.50
C ASP A 135 16.58 3.91 -11.99
N ASN A 136 15.94 4.96 -12.50
CA ASN A 136 15.90 5.33 -13.91
C ASN A 136 15.40 4.21 -14.84
N SER A 137 14.69 3.21 -14.29
CA SER A 137 14.15 2.10 -15.08
C SER A 137 12.92 2.50 -15.89
N ASN A 138 12.27 3.60 -15.55
CA ASN A 138 10.94 4.00 -16.04
C ASN A 138 9.86 2.91 -15.84
N LYS A 139 10.09 1.94 -14.95
CA LYS A 139 9.14 0.87 -14.63
C LYS A 139 8.83 0.89 -13.14
N PRO A 140 7.56 0.71 -12.77
CA PRO A 140 7.20 0.58 -11.36
C PRO A 140 7.83 -0.67 -10.73
N ASP A 141 8.26 -0.54 -9.47
CA ASP A 141 8.85 -1.64 -8.71
C ASP A 141 7.73 -2.60 -8.21
N PRO A 142 7.73 -3.88 -8.64
CA PRO A 142 6.69 -4.84 -8.28
C PRO A 142 6.65 -5.20 -6.80
N ARG A 143 7.74 -5.00 -6.04
CA ARG A 143 7.79 -5.29 -4.59
C ARG A 143 6.74 -4.53 -3.80
N TYR A 144 6.35 -3.32 -4.25
CA TYR A 144 5.25 -2.58 -3.65
C TYR A 144 3.91 -3.31 -3.83
N VAL A 145 3.71 -3.93 -4.99
CA VAL A 145 2.46 -4.68 -5.25
C VAL A 145 2.44 -6.00 -4.49
N ASP A 146 3.58 -6.68 -4.34
CA ASP A 146 3.69 -7.92 -3.55
C ASP A 146 3.33 -7.68 -2.08
N TYR A 147 3.83 -6.60 -1.49
CA TYR A 147 3.39 -6.21 -0.14
C TYR A 147 1.90 -5.82 -0.11
N TYR A 148 1.44 -5.04 -1.09
CA TYR A 148 0.04 -4.59 -1.17
C TYR A 148 -0.91 -5.79 -1.23
N GLU A 149 -0.67 -6.74 -2.13
CA GLU A 149 -1.47 -7.96 -2.29
C GLU A 149 -1.50 -8.78 -0.99
N ARG A 150 -0.33 -9.04 -0.41
CA ARG A 150 -0.22 -9.80 0.84
C ARG A 150 -1.03 -9.17 1.97
N ALA A 151 -0.89 -7.87 2.18
CA ALA A 151 -1.59 -7.17 3.25
C ALA A 151 -3.09 -7.03 2.95
N LEU A 152 -3.46 -6.82 1.69
CA LEU A 152 -4.85 -6.73 1.26
C LEU A 152 -5.62 -8.02 1.56
N TYR A 153 -5.12 -9.17 1.11
CA TYR A 153 -5.81 -10.45 1.29
C TYR A 153 -5.72 -10.96 2.73
N ASN A 154 -4.53 -10.91 3.35
CA ASN A 154 -4.32 -11.59 4.62
C ASN A 154 -4.69 -10.75 5.84
N HIS A 155 -4.73 -9.43 5.72
CA HIS A 155 -5.09 -8.55 6.84
C HIS A 155 -6.37 -7.76 6.57
N ILE A 156 -6.45 -7.00 5.47
CA ILE A 156 -7.60 -6.13 5.21
C ILE A 156 -8.87 -6.94 4.92
N LEU A 157 -8.84 -7.82 3.92
CA LEU A 157 -10.02 -8.64 3.57
C LEU A 157 -10.49 -9.46 4.76
N SER A 158 -9.56 -10.03 5.51
CA SER A 158 -9.86 -10.84 6.69
C SER A 158 -10.31 -10.04 7.92
N SER A 159 -10.29 -8.70 7.87
CA SER A 159 -10.71 -7.83 8.98
C SER A 159 -12.21 -7.55 9.02
N GLN A 160 -12.95 -7.95 8.00
CA GLN A 160 -14.40 -7.82 7.94
C GLN A 160 -15.08 -9.11 8.39
N GLU A 161 -16.11 -8.99 9.19
CA GLU A 161 -17.00 -10.08 9.54
C GLU A 161 -17.97 -10.31 8.36
N PRO A 162 -17.98 -11.51 7.72
CA PRO A 162 -18.67 -11.69 6.45
C PRO A 162 -20.20 -11.69 6.57
N ASP A 163 -20.76 -12.13 7.71
CA ASP A 163 -22.21 -12.30 7.86
C ASP A 163 -22.90 -11.05 8.40
N LYS A 164 -22.25 -10.30 9.30
CA LYS A 164 -22.85 -9.18 10.05
C LYS A 164 -22.21 -7.83 9.76
N GLY A 165 -21.07 -7.81 9.07
CA GLY A 165 -20.42 -6.61 8.61
C GLY A 165 -19.61 -5.82 9.65
N GLY A 166 -19.21 -6.44 10.76
CA GLY A 166 -18.31 -5.83 11.75
C GLY A 166 -16.86 -5.78 11.26
N PHE A 167 -16.06 -4.86 11.87
CA PHE A 167 -14.65 -4.68 11.55
C PHE A 167 -13.74 -4.98 12.73
N VAL A 168 -12.53 -5.48 12.45
CA VAL A 168 -11.52 -5.78 13.46
C VAL A 168 -10.65 -4.56 13.72
N TYR A 169 -10.37 -4.26 14.98
CA TYR A 169 -9.36 -3.28 15.39
C TYR A 169 -7.97 -3.92 15.34
N PHE A 170 -7.76 -4.94 16.20
CA PHE A 170 -6.51 -5.69 16.28
C PHE A 170 -6.70 -7.11 15.76
N THR A 171 -5.75 -7.57 14.95
CA THR A 171 -5.66 -8.96 14.52
C THR A 171 -4.68 -9.70 15.43
N PRO A 172 -5.15 -10.52 16.39
CA PRO A 172 -4.25 -11.26 17.28
C PRO A 172 -3.39 -12.24 16.49
N MET A 173 -2.09 -12.25 16.77
CA MET A 173 -1.16 -13.27 16.29
C MET A 173 -0.91 -14.36 17.31
N ARG A 174 -1.49 -14.20 18.52
CA ARG A 174 -1.43 -15.18 19.60
C ARG A 174 -2.23 -16.43 19.22
N PRO A 175 -1.62 -17.63 19.25
CA PRO A 175 -2.33 -18.87 18.96
C PRO A 175 -3.53 -19.11 19.88
N GLY A 176 -4.63 -19.61 19.32
CA GLY A 176 -5.85 -19.93 20.09
C GLY A 176 -6.66 -18.72 20.55
N HIS A 177 -6.33 -17.51 20.08
CA HIS A 177 -7.12 -16.32 20.37
C HIS A 177 -8.09 -15.99 19.23
N TYR A 178 -9.14 -15.23 19.53
CA TYR A 178 -10.20 -14.87 18.60
C TYR A 178 -10.14 -13.36 18.20
N ARG A 179 -10.76 -13.02 17.09
CA ARG A 179 -10.97 -11.65 16.67
C ARG A 179 -12.18 -11.04 17.36
N VAL A 180 -12.08 -9.75 17.70
CA VAL A 180 -13.20 -8.96 18.23
C VAL A 180 -13.67 -8.04 17.11
N TYR A 181 -14.93 -8.19 16.72
CA TYR A 181 -15.56 -7.37 15.69
C TYR A 181 -16.35 -6.21 16.29
N SER A 182 -16.37 -5.11 15.57
CA SER A 182 -17.15 -3.94 15.95
C SER A 182 -18.66 -4.21 15.93
N GLN A 183 -19.39 -3.49 16.78
CA GLN A 183 -20.85 -3.52 16.83
C GLN A 183 -21.38 -2.18 16.26
N PRO A 184 -22.49 -2.18 15.50
CA PRO A 184 -22.98 -1.00 14.80
C PRO A 184 -23.23 0.23 15.70
N GLU A 185 -23.71 0.01 16.92
CA GLU A 185 -24.19 1.10 17.79
C GLU A 185 -23.19 1.47 18.89
N THR A 186 -22.17 0.65 19.16
CA THR A 186 -21.31 0.82 20.34
C THR A 186 -19.83 0.92 20.03
N SER A 187 -19.43 0.67 18.79
CA SER A 187 -18.01 0.66 18.40
C SER A 187 -17.70 1.85 17.49
N MET A 188 -17.30 2.96 18.09
CA MET A 188 -16.84 4.16 17.36
C MET A 188 -15.31 4.18 17.24
N TRP A 189 -14.75 3.08 16.77
CA TRP A 189 -13.29 2.93 16.62
C TRP A 189 -12.78 3.57 15.35
N CYS A 190 -11.52 4.05 15.36
CA CYS A 190 -10.85 4.52 14.13
C CYS A 190 -10.83 3.44 13.04
N CYS A 191 -10.67 2.17 13.42
CA CYS A 191 -10.66 1.04 12.49
C CYS A 191 -12.03 0.73 11.87
N VAL A 192 -13.14 1.24 12.40
CA VAL A 192 -14.44 1.22 11.72
C VAL A 192 -14.41 2.19 10.54
N GLY A 193 -13.88 3.41 10.73
CA GLY A 193 -13.72 4.39 9.66
C GLY A 193 -12.77 3.90 8.56
N SER A 194 -11.58 3.40 8.92
CA SER A 194 -10.66 2.83 7.92
C SER A 194 -11.23 1.56 7.26
N GLY A 195 -12.04 0.77 7.97
CA GLY A 195 -12.74 -0.39 7.43
C GLY A 195 -13.70 -0.02 6.32
N LEU A 196 -14.52 1.02 6.52
CA LEU A 196 -15.41 1.54 5.50
C LEU A 196 -14.65 1.97 4.23
N GLU A 197 -13.49 2.61 4.37
CA GLU A 197 -12.67 3.00 3.24
C GLU A 197 -11.93 1.80 2.60
N ASN A 198 -11.38 0.89 3.38
CA ASN A 198 -10.61 -0.26 2.90
C ASN A 198 -11.38 -1.09 1.87
N HIS A 199 -12.61 -1.47 2.22
CA HIS A 199 -13.43 -2.38 1.42
C HIS A 199 -14.03 -1.71 0.17
N THR A 200 -13.92 -0.39 0.03
CA THR A 200 -14.28 0.34 -1.19
C THR A 200 -13.12 0.53 -2.16
N LYS A 201 -11.88 0.15 -1.78
CA LYS A 201 -10.65 0.46 -2.53
C LYS A 201 -10.05 -0.70 -3.30
N TYR A 202 -10.68 -1.87 -3.32
CA TYR A 202 -10.13 -3.05 -4.01
C TYR A 202 -9.85 -2.81 -5.50
N GLY A 203 -10.72 -2.06 -6.17
CA GLY A 203 -10.54 -1.70 -7.58
C GLY A 203 -9.42 -0.70 -7.87
N GLU A 204 -8.95 0.02 -6.86
CA GLU A 204 -8.09 1.21 -7.02
C GLU A 204 -6.68 0.88 -7.51
N PHE A 205 -6.22 -0.36 -7.33
CA PHE A 205 -4.85 -0.76 -7.64
C PHE A 205 -4.76 -2.05 -8.48
N ILE A 206 -5.88 -2.54 -9.01
CA ILE A 206 -5.88 -3.70 -9.93
C ILE A 206 -5.03 -3.37 -11.15
N TYR A 207 -5.20 -2.17 -11.69
CA TYR A 207 -4.49 -1.68 -12.86
C TYR A 207 -3.76 -0.37 -12.56
N ALA A 208 -2.68 -0.16 -13.27
CA ALA A 208 -2.01 1.13 -13.38
C ALA A 208 -1.63 1.37 -14.84
N HIS A 209 -1.37 2.62 -15.24
CA HIS A 209 -0.92 2.90 -16.60
C HIS A 209 0.12 4.02 -16.63
N GLN A 210 0.96 3.97 -17.65
CA GLN A 210 1.90 5.03 -17.99
C GLN A 210 1.98 5.13 -19.50
N GLN A 211 1.57 6.27 -20.06
CA GLN A 211 1.46 6.46 -21.50
C GLN A 211 0.60 5.38 -22.18
N ASP A 212 1.17 4.51 -23.00
CA ASP A 212 0.55 3.40 -23.71
C ASP A 212 0.77 2.03 -23.05
N THR A 213 1.35 2.02 -21.86
CA THR A 213 1.61 0.81 -21.09
C THR A 213 0.56 0.63 -20.00
N LEU A 214 -0.07 -0.54 -19.97
CA LEU A 214 -0.99 -0.98 -18.92
C LEU A 214 -0.29 -2.01 -18.04
N TYR A 215 -0.27 -1.75 -16.73
CA TYR A 215 0.23 -2.67 -15.71
C TYR A 215 -0.95 -3.41 -15.07
N VAL A 216 -0.90 -4.75 -15.05
CA VAL A 216 -1.83 -5.60 -14.31
C VAL A 216 -1.17 -5.97 -12.99
N ASN A 217 -1.65 -5.37 -11.90
CA ASN A 217 -1.03 -5.46 -10.58
C ASN A 217 -1.65 -6.54 -9.71
N LEU A 218 -2.98 -6.59 -9.62
CA LEU A 218 -3.71 -7.51 -8.74
C LEU A 218 -4.63 -8.42 -9.57
N PHE A 219 -4.70 -9.68 -9.16
CA PHE A 219 -5.52 -10.68 -9.84
C PHE A 219 -6.92 -10.75 -9.21
N ILE A 220 -7.71 -9.70 -9.43
CA ILE A 220 -9.09 -9.54 -8.95
C ILE A 220 -10.02 -9.54 -10.18
N PRO A 221 -11.10 -10.35 -10.21
CA PRO A 221 -12.05 -10.37 -11.33
C PRO A 221 -12.59 -8.97 -11.60
N SER A 222 -12.44 -8.49 -12.83
CA SER A 222 -12.76 -7.09 -13.15
C SER A 222 -12.83 -6.82 -14.64
N GLN A 223 -13.48 -5.71 -15.00
CA GLN A 223 -13.45 -5.18 -16.36
C GLN A 223 -12.89 -3.75 -16.32
N LEU A 224 -11.84 -3.52 -17.11
CA LEU A 224 -11.26 -2.21 -17.34
C LEU A 224 -11.80 -1.61 -18.63
N ASN A 225 -12.32 -0.39 -18.56
CA ASN A 225 -12.64 0.43 -19.72
C ASN A 225 -11.72 1.66 -19.74
N TRP A 226 -10.60 1.53 -20.45
CA TRP A 226 -9.63 2.61 -20.61
C TRP A 226 -9.98 3.47 -21.82
N LYS A 227 -10.80 4.47 -21.61
CA LYS A 227 -11.42 5.31 -22.64
C LYS A 227 -10.40 6.04 -23.51
N GLU A 228 -9.33 6.57 -22.94
CA GLU A 228 -8.29 7.34 -23.61
C GLU A 228 -7.58 6.50 -24.68
N GLN A 229 -7.33 5.23 -24.41
CA GLN A 229 -6.73 4.28 -25.35
C GLN A 229 -7.75 3.51 -26.18
N GLY A 230 -9.03 3.58 -25.83
CA GLY A 230 -10.12 2.85 -26.47
C GLY A 230 -10.08 1.34 -26.23
N VAL A 231 -9.46 0.92 -25.11
CA VAL A 231 -9.32 -0.49 -24.70
C VAL A 231 -10.42 -0.88 -23.74
N THR A 232 -10.96 -2.09 -23.94
CA THR A 232 -11.71 -2.80 -22.89
C THR A 232 -11.01 -4.12 -22.65
N LEU A 233 -10.69 -4.40 -21.38
CA LEU A 233 -10.02 -5.64 -20.94
C LEU A 233 -10.83 -6.24 -19.82
N THR A 234 -11.08 -7.55 -19.89
CA THR A 234 -11.71 -8.32 -18.83
C THR A 234 -10.69 -9.27 -18.21
N GLN A 235 -10.60 -9.25 -16.89
CA GLN A 235 -9.82 -10.19 -16.10
C GLN A 235 -10.77 -11.19 -15.45
N GLU A 236 -10.59 -12.45 -15.76
CA GLU A 236 -11.36 -13.59 -15.24
C GLU A 236 -10.43 -14.46 -14.39
N THR A 237 -10.78 -14.66 -13.13
CA THR A 237 -10.01 -15.46 -12.18
C THR A 237 -10.85 -15.82 -10.97
N LEU A 238 -10.51 -16.91 -10.31
CA LEU A 238 -10.99 -17.30 -8.98
C LEU A 238 -9.88 -17.14 -7.92
N PHE A 239 -8.80 -16.42 -8.26
CA PHE A 239 -7.71 -16.18 -7.30
C PHE A 239 -8.25 -15.57 -6.00
N PRO A 240 -7.85 -16.05 -4.80
CA PRO A 240 -6.76 -17.02 -4.54
C PRO A 240 -7.18 -18.50 -4.52
N ASP A 241 -8.43 -18.85 -4.84
CA ASP A 241 -8.94 -20.23 -4.79
C ASP A 241 -8.50 -21.06 -6.01
N ASP A 242 -8.12 -20.40 -7.11
CA ASP A 242 -7.57 -21.04 -8.33
C ASP A 242 -6.34 -20.25 -8.81
N GLU A 243 -5.36 -20.93 -9.36
CA GLU A 243 -4.11 -20.35 -9.88
C GLU A 243 -4.28 -19.67 -11.24
N LYS A 244 -5.36 -19.95 -11.98
CA LYS A 244 -5.56 -19.48 -13.34
C LYS A 244 -6.08 -18.04 -13.39
N VAL A 245 -5.41 -17.21 -14.19
CA VAL A 245 -5.86 -15.87 -14.54
C VAL A 245 -5.96 -15.74 -16.06
N THR A 246 -7.10 -15.31 -16.56
CA THR A 246 -7.32 -15.03 -17.97
C THR A 246 -7.52 -13.55 -18.20
N LEU A 247 -6.71 -12.96 -19.07
CA LEU A 247 -6.86 -11.59 -19.52
C LEU A 247 -7.40 -11.60 -20.94
N ARG A 248 -8.62 -11.09 -21.15
CA ARG A 248 -9.27 -11.02 -22.45
C ARG A 248 -9.39 -9.57 -22.90
N ILE A 249 -8.87 -9.27 -24.08
CA ILE A 249 -9.03 -7.96 -24.71
C ILE A 249 -10.36 -7.98 -25.48
N ASP A 250 -11.40 -7.40 -24.90
CA ASP A 250 -12.75 -7.34 -25.50
C ASP A 250 -12.80 -6.28 -26.63
N LYS A 251 -12.04 -5.23 -26.46
CA LYS A 251 -11.88 -4.18 -27.46
C LYS A 251 -10.41 -3.76 -27.54
N ALA A 252 -9.83 -3.88 -28.73
CA ALA A 252 -8.44 -3.54 -28.95
C ALA A 252 -8.20 -2.03 -28.95
N ALA A 253 -7.00 -1.63 -28.57
CA ALA A 253 -6.54 -0.26 -28.62
C ALA A 253 -6.53 0.29 -30.06
N LYS A 254 -6.68 1.60 -30.20
CA LYS A 254 -6.53 2.30 -31.48
C LYS A 254 -5.06 2.41 -31.92
N LYS A 255 -4.13 2.24 -31.00
CA LYS A 255 -2.68 2.29 -31.19
C LYS A 255 -2.02 1.08 -30.52
N ASN A 256 -0.72 0.95 -30.67
CA ASN A 256 0.03 -0.07 -29.95
C ASN A 256 -0.16 0.09 -28.44
N LEU A 257 -0.39 -1.02 -27.76
CA LEU A 257 -0.54 -1.12 -26.31
C LEU A 257 0.50 -2.12 -25.79
N THR A 258 1.22 -1.74 -24.75
CA THR A 258 2.07 -2.65 -24.00
C THR A 258 1.32 -3.14 -22.77
N LEU A 259 1.24 -4.45 -22.60
CA LEU A 259 0.66 -5.07 -21.41
C LEU A 259 1.78 -5.63 -20.54
N MET A 260 1.91 -5.11 -19.32
CA MET A 260 2.87 -5.53 -18.32
C MET A 260 2.12 -6.31 -17.23
N ILE A 261 2.35 -7.59 -17.14
CA ILE A 261 1.71 -8.47 -16.15
C ILE A 261 2.71 -8.70 -15.03
N ARG A 262 2.30 -8.41 -13.79
CA ARG A 262 3.12 -8.70 -12.62
C ARG A 262 3.25 -10.21 -12.44
N ILE A 263 4.45 -10.67 -12.22
CA ILE A 263 4.70 -12.01 -11.69
C ILE A 263 4.91 -11.87 -10.18
N PRO A 264 4.02 -12.43 -9.34
CA PRO A 264 4.16 -12.33 -7.89
C PRO A 264 5.46 -12.98 -7.40
N GLU A 265 6.08 -12.39 -6.37
CA GLU A 265 7.29 -12.95 -5.77
C GLU A 265 7.08 -14.39 -5.27
N TRP A 266 5.89 -14.69 -4.71
CA TRP A 266 5.54 -16.01 -4.22
C TRP A 266 5.36 -17.08 -5.33
N ALA A 267 5.13 -16.68 -6.58
CA ALA A 267 5.07 -17.61 -7.72
C ALA A 267 6.43 -18.19 -8.10
N GLY A 268 7.53 -17.65 -7.54
CA GLY A 268 8.88 -18.17 -7.67
C GLY A 268 9.57 -17.86 -9.00
N ASN A 269 10.86 -18.15 -9.06
CA ASN A 269 11.68 -17.94 -10.25
C ASN A 269 11.35 -18.97 -11.34
N SER A 270 10.97 -18.51 -12.51
CA SER A 270 10.97 -19.17 -13.85
C SER A 270 10.32 -20.55 -14.03
N LYS A 271 9.91 -21.26 -12.99
CA LYS A 271 9.25 -22.58 -13.06
C LYS A 271 7.86 -22.60 -12.41
N GLY A 272 7.44 -21.52 -11.78
CA GLY A 272 6.18 -21.42 -11.03
C GLY A 272 5.03 -20.78 -11.80
N TYR A 273 5.22 -20.36 -13.05
CA TYR A 273 4.15 -19.81 -13.88
C TYR A 273 4.34 -20.12 -15.35
N GLU A 274 3.26 -20.14 -16.08
CA GLU A 274 3.20 -20.28 -17.53
C GLU A 274 2.34 -19.16 -18.12
N ILE A 275 2.74 -18.62 -19.26
CA ILE A 275 1.96 -17.62 -19.99
C ILE A 275 1.70 -18.16 -21.38
N THR A 276 0.43 -18.25 -21.76
CA THR A 276 0.00 -18.60 -23.11
C THR A 276 -0.70 -17.40 -23.76
N ILE A 277 -0.61 -17.29 -25.08
CA ILE A 277 -1.29 -16.27 -25.86
C ILE A 277 -2.12 -16.97 -26.93
N ASN A 278 -3.46 -16.77 -26.86
CA ASN A 278 -4.46 -17.37 -27.75
C ASN A 278 -4.46 -18.94 -27.72
N GLY A 279 -4.20 -19.50 -26.56
CA GLY A 279 -4.24 -20.92 -26.28
C GLY A 279 -2.87 -21.55 -26.11
#